data_3b3dcb56f27f99e7917d6bae7381bb3d
#
_entry.id   3b3dcb56f27f99e7917d6bae7381bb3d
#
_cell.length_a   1.000
_cell.length_b   1.000
_cell.length_c   1.000
_cell.angle_alpha   90.00
_cell.angle_beta   90.00
_cell.angle_gamma   90.00
#
_symmetry.space_group_name_H-M   'P 1'
#
loop_
_entity.id
_entity.type
_entity.pdbx_description
1 polymer ?
#
loop_
_entity_poly.entity_id
_entity_poly.type
_entity_poly.pdbx_seq_one_letter_code
_entity_poly.pdbx_strand_id
1 'polypeptide(L)'
;FSSGSLKTLQRSLSLMTFMPFLTTFLAFLIGIIALSKFDNLTTLQSDQVTIYMLAEVININAFTYWLGVMVFVALVAAIMSTSDSALLSIQSMVTKDLYKPYINPDASPEHLLKVGKIFGWTMMAFLVTMAWVSIKTESSIWLLIKLKLEFMVQISPVFLLGLYSKRLPAKAVLAGVITGTIITLTLWIGAAVGFWDAAQRSPFNISAGVWGLAANYTICLLGIAFAPKTTSED
;
A
#
# COMPACT_ATOMS: atom_id res chain seq x y z
N PHE A 1 -6.12 -19.70 3.01
CA PHE A 1 -7.58 -19.56 2.85
C PHE A 1 -8.25 -20.90 3.11
N SER A 2 -8.64 -21.17 4.36
CA SER A 2 -9.41 -22.37 4.72
C SER A 2 -10.86 -21.96 4.95
N SER A 3 -11.59 -21.64 3.88
CA SER A 3 -13.03 -21.53 4.00
C SER A 3 -13.62 -22.93 3.87
N GLY A 4 -14.40 -23.38 4.85
CA GLY A 4 -14.98 -24.72 4.90
C GLY A 4 -16.02 -25.02 3.83
N SER A 5 -16.49 -24.03 3.05
CA SER A 5 -17.41 -24.21 1.92
C SER A 5 -17.43 -23.01 0.99
N LEU A 6 -17.82 -23.24 -0.29
CA LEU A 6 -18.05 -22.19 -1.30
C LEU A 6 -19.09 -21.15 -0.84
N LYS A 7 -20.15 -21.58 -0.15
CA LYS A 7 -21.17 -20.67 0.41
C LYS A 7 -20.60 -19.72 1.45
N THR A 8 -19.74 -20.23 2.33
CA THR A 8 -19.06 -19.42 3.35
C THR A 8 -18.12 -18.41 2.69
N LEU A 9 -17.36 -18.83 1.67
CA LEU A 9 -16.49 -17.95 0.90
C LEU A 9 -17.30 -16.83 0.22
N GLN A 10 -18.39 -17.15 -0.47
CA GLN A 10 -19.24 -16.17 -1.14
C GLN A 10 -19.85 -15.17 -0.15
N ARG A 11 -20.35 -15.61 1.01
CA ARG A 11 -20.86 -14.73 2.06
C ARG A 11 -19.79 -13.79 2.62
N SER A 12 -18.60 -14.33 2.89
CA SER A 12 -17.47 -13.53 3.36
C SER A 12 -17.04 -12.47 2.33
N LEU A 13 -16.97 -12.85 1.05
CA LEU A 13 -16.64 -11.91 -0.03
C LEU A 13 -17.71 -10.82 -0.19
N SER A 14 -19.00 -11.18 -0.10
CA SER A 14 -20.09 -10.21 -0.15
C SER A 14 -20.01 -9.22 1.02
N LEU A 15 -19.78 -9.69 2.24
CA LEU A 15 -19.61 -8.82 3.41
C LEU A 15 -18.38 -7.93 3.26
N MET A 16 -17.24 -8.50 2.83
CA MET A 16 -16.00 -7.74 2.60
C MET A 16 -16.15 -6.68 1.50
N THR A 17 -17.01 -6.90 0.53
CA THR A 17 -17.32 -5.91 -0.51
C THR A 17 -18.11 -4.72 0.06
N PHE A 18 -18.99 -4.96 1.03
CA PHE A 18 -19.87 -3.94 1.61
C PHE A 18 -19.17 -3.11 2.71
N MET A 19 -18.28 -3.71 3.51
CA MET A 19 -17.60 -3.07 4.64
C MET A 19 -16.79 -1.82 4.26
N PRO A 20 -16.05 -1.78 3.15
CA PRO A 20 -15.33 -0.56 2.74
C PRO A 20 -16.27 0.63 2.46
N PHE A 21 -17.47 0.39 1.92
CA PHE A 21 -18.45 1.47 1.72
C PHE A 21 -18.90 2.08 3.03
N LEU A 22 -19.19 1.26 4.04
CA LEU A 22 -19.60 1.73 5.35
C LEU A 22 -18.49 2.54 6.02
N THR A 23 -17.27 2.02 6.04
CA THR A 23 -16.13 2.71 6.66
C THR A 23 -15.76 4.00 5.93
N THR A 24 -15.77 3.98 4.59
CA THR A 24 -15.51 5.18 3.79
C THR A 24 -16.60 6.22 3.98
N PHE A 25 -17.87 5.82 4.04
CA PHE A 25 -18.98 6.74 4.29
C PHE A 25 -18.87 7.43 5.65
N LEU A 26 -18.54 6.68 6.71
CA LEU A 26 -18.32 7.26 8.03
C LEU A 26 -17.12 8.23 8.05
N ALA A 27 -16.02 7.89 7.42
CA ALA A 27 -14.86 8.76 7.29
C ALA A 27 -15.19 10.04 6.51
N PHE A 28 -15.98 9.92 5.43
CA PHE A 28 -16.46 11.06 4.65
C PHE A 28 -17.35 12.00 5.44
N LEU A 29 -18.27 11.46 6.27
CA LEU A 29 -19.10 12.26 7.17
C LEU A 29 -18.24 13.06 8.16
N ILE A 30 -17.23 12.43 8.77
CA ILE A 30 -16.30 13.13 9.67
C ILE A 30 -15.60 14.27 8.92
N GLY A 31 -15.16 14.03 7.68
CA GLY A 31 -14.54 15.06 6.85
C GLY A 31 -15.45 16.24 6.56
N ILE A 32 -16.72 16.01 6.21
CA ILE A 32 -17.70 17.08 5.95
C ILE A 32 -17.96 17.90 7.21
N ILE A 33 -18.17 17.24 8.36
CA ILE A 33 -18.39 17.92 9.64
C ILE A 33 -17.16 18.77 10.00
N ALA A 34 -15.97 18.24 9.79
CA ALA A 34 -14.73 18.97 10.04
C ALA A 34 -14.60 20.22 9.17
N LEU A 35 -14.92 20.12 7.87
CA LEU A 35 -14.93 21.27 6.97
C LEU A 35 -15.90 22.38 7.38
N SER A 36 -17.03 22.04 8.03
CA SER A 36 -17.96 23.03 8.55
C SER A 36 -17.49 23.70 9.84
N LYS A 37 -16.52 23.11 10.54
CA LYS A 37 -16.09 23.54 11.87
C LYS A 37 -14.71 24.21 11.85
N PHE A 38 -13.83 23.78 10.96
CA PHE A 38 -12.45 24.28 10.87
C PHE A 38 -12.24 24.96 9.51
N ASP A 39 -12.02 26.28 9.56
CA ASP A 39 -11.71 27.06 8.36
C ASP A 39 -10.21 27.03 8.06
N ASN A 40 -9.86 26.98 6.77
CA ASN A 40 -8.48 27.14 6.26
C ASN A 40 -7.44 26.16 6.84
N LEU A 41 -7.81 24.88 6.97
CA LEU A 41 -6.86 23.84 7.35
C LEU A 41 -5.71 23.72 6.33
N THR A 42 -4.48 23.72 6.80
CA THR A 42 -3.32 23.34 5.98
C THR A 42 -3.39 21.85 5.62
N THR A 43 -2.64 21.43 4.62
CA THR A 43 -2.62 20.02 4.19
C THR A 43 -2.27 19.08 5.34
N LEU A 44 -1.30 19.46 6.18
CA LEU A 44 -0.90 18.68 7.35
C LEU A 44 -2.01 18.62 8.42
N GLN A 45 -2.70 19.73 8.66
CA GLN A 45 -3.82 19.78 9.58
C GLN A 45 -5.02 18.97 9.08
N SER A 46 -5.25 18.94 7.76
CA SER A 46 -6.27 18.09 7.14
C SER A 46 -6.00 16.59 7.37
N ASP A 47 -4.76 16.16 7.34
CA ASP A 47 -4.37 14.78 7.67
C ASP A 47 -4.65 14.43 9.15
N GLN A 48 -4.70 15.42 10.03
CA GLN A 48 -4.92 15.26 11.48
C GLN A 48 -6.37 15.56 11.90
N VAL A 49 -7.26 15.84 10.96
CA VAL A 49 -8.61 16.34 11.24
C VAL A 49 -9.42 15.43 12.18
N THR A 50 -9.25 14.11 12.07
CA THR A 50 -9.93 13.16 12.97
C THR A 50 -9.50 13.35 14.43
N ILE A 51 -8.23 13.69 14.67
CA ILE A 51 -7.71 13.97 16.02
C ILE A 51 -8.27 15.30 16.55
N TYR A 52 -8.35 16.33 15.71
CA TYR A 52 -8.96 17.59 16.10
C TYR A 52 -10.45 17.43 16.45
N MET A 53 -11.20 16.68 15.64
CA MET A 53 -12.60 16.38 15.93
C MET A 53 -12.76 15.59 17.24
N LEU A 54 -11.87 14.65 17.49
CA LEU A 54 -11.86 13.87 18.72
C LEU A 54 -11.57 14.75 19.94
N ALA A 55 -10.60 15.65 19.84
CA ALA A 55 -10.26 16.60 20.90
C ALA A 55 -11.44 17.52 21.29
N GLU A 56 -12.24 17.92 20.30
CA GLU A 56 -13.47 18.70 20.56
C GLU A 56 -14.53 17.88 21.32
N VAL A 57 -14.74 16.63 20.90
CA VAL A 57 -15.76 15.75 21.52
C VAL A 57 -15.39 15.40 22.97
N ILE A 58 -14.11 15.17 23.25
CA ILE A 58 -13.61 14.86 24.60
C ILE A 58 -13.95 15.96 25.62
N ASN A 59 -14.00 17.21 25.19
CA ASN A 59 -14.20 18.36 26.07
C ASN A 59 -15.70 18.68 26.42
N ILE A 60 -16.67 17.92 25.89
CA ILE A 60 -18.09 18.21 26.07
C ILE A 60 -18.59 17.78 27.47
N ASN A 61 -18.35 16.55 27.86
CA ASN A 61 -18.74 15.99 29.16
C ASN A 61 -17.97 14.70 29.49
N ALA A 62 -18.15 14.16 30.70
CA ALA A 62 -17.46 12.96 31.18
C ALA A 62 -17.75 11.71 30.34
N PHE A 63 -18.96 11.57 29.79
CA PHE A 63 -19.29 10.42 28.92
C PHE A 63 -18.54 10.50 27.60
N THR A 64 -18.54 11.65 26.94
CA THR A 64 -17.81 11.86 25.68
C THR A 64 -16.31 11.82 25.85
N TYR A 65 -15.80 12.18 27.05
CA TYR A 65 -14.39 11.99 27.39
C TYR A 65 -13.99 10.51 27.30
N TRP A 66 -14.69 9.63 28.01
CA TRP A 66 -14.37 8.20 27.99
C TRP A 66 -14.61 7.57 26.63
N LEU A 67 -15.65 7.98 25.92
CA LEU A 67 -15.90 7.54 24.55
C LEU A 67 -14.75 7.95 23.62
N GLY A 68 -14.27 9.18 23.74
CA GLY A 68 -13.13 9.66 22.94
C GLY A 68 -11.84 8.93 23.25
N VAL A 69 -11.56 8.63 24.51
CA VAL A 69 -10.41 7.79 24.89
C VAL A 69 -10.52 6.40 24.27
N MET A 70 -11.70 5.77 24.33
CA MET A 70 -11.91 4.46 23.69
C MET A 70 -11.68 4.50 22.19
N VAL A 71 -12.18 5.51 21.50
CA VAL A 71 -11.97 5.69 20.05
C VAL A 71 -10.49 5.89 19.73
N PHE A 72 -9.79 6.72 20.51
CA PHE A 72 -8.36 6.93 20.32
C PHE A 72 -7.55 5.63 20.50
N VAL A 73 -7.82 4.88 21.56
CA VAL A 73 -7.17 3.58 21.82
C VAL A 73 -7.48 2.59 20.69
N ALA A 74 -8.72 2.55 20.19
CA ALA A 74 -9.11 1.70 19.08
C ALA A 74 -8.38 2.07 17.78
N LEU A 75 -8.21 3.35 17.48
CA LEU A 75 -7.42 3.81 16.33
C LEU A 75 -5.96 3.37 16.43
N VAL A 76 -5.34 3.57 17.58
CA VAL A 76 -3.94 3.15 17.81
C VAL A 76 -3.81 1.64 17.68
N ALA A 77 -4.72 0.86 18.29
CA ALA A 77 -4.72 -0.59 18.20
C ALA A 77 -4.89 -1.10 16.76
N ALA A 78 -5.75 -0.47 15.97
CA ALA A 78 -5.95 -0.81 14.55
C ALA A 78 -4.68 -0.55 13.72
N ILE A 79 -4.00 0.59 13.93
CA ILE A 79 -2.74 0.93 13.28
C ILE A 79 -1.65 -0.09 13.66
N MET A 80 -1.50 -0.41 14.95
CA MET A 80 -0.52 -1.38 15.44
C MET A 80 -0.75 -2.76 14.84
N SER A 81 -1.99 -3.26 14.86
CA SER A 81 -2.34 -4.58 14.31
C SER A 81 -2.00 -4.70 12.82
N THR A 82 -2.27 -3.66 12.04
CA THR A 82 -1.95 -3.64 10.62
C THR A 82 -0.44 -3.59 10.37
N SER A 83 0.28 -2.79 11.15
CA SER A 83 1.73 -2.66 11.05
C SER A 83 2.45 -3.95 11.42
N ASP A 84 2.02 -4.63 12.49
CA ASP A 84 2.58 -5.91 12.93
C ASP A 84 2.38 -7.00 11.86
N SER A 85 1.18 -7.10 11.29
CA SER A 85 0.89 -8.06 10.23
C SER A 85 1.71 -7.82 8.97
N ALA A 86 1.89 -6.56 8.58
CA ALA A 86 2.72 -6.18 7.44
C ALA A 86 4.20 -6.51 7.68
N LEU A 87 4.74 -6.17 8.85
CA LEU A 87 6.13 -6.46 9.22
C LEU A 87 6.41 -7.96 9.24
N LEU A 88 5.52 -8.76 9.87
CA LEU A 88 5.66 -10.22 9.90
C LEU A 88 5.63 -10.83 8.49
N SER A 89 4.76 -10.33 7.62
CA SER A 89 4.69 -10.79 6.24
C SER A 89 5.98 -10.49 5.47
N ILE A 90 6.49 -9.26 5.55
CA ILE A 90 7.73 -8.86 4.89
C ILE A 90 8.93 -9.65 5.43
N GLN A 91 9.02 -9.82 6.76
CA GLN A 91 10.07 -10.63 7.39
C GLN A 91 10.05 -12.07 6.89
N SER A 92 8.86 -12.67 6.80
CA SER A 92 8.69 -14.03 6.30
C SER A 92 9.09 -14.16 4.82
N MET A 93 8.70 -13.21 3.97
CA MET A 93 9.09 -13.19 2.56
C MET A 93 10.61 -13.04 2.40
N VAL A 94 11.21 -12.10 3.11
CA VAL A 94 12.66 -11.88 3.04
C VAL A 94 13.45 -13.11 3.51
N THR A 95 13.02 -13.74 4.58
CA THR A 95 13.74 -14.90 5.12
C THR A 95 13.54 -16.17 4.29
N LYS A 96 12.29 -16.44 3.85
CA LYS A 96 11.97 -17.69 3.15
C LYS A 96 12.22 -17.61 1.65
N ASP A 97 11.94 -16.45 1.04
CA ASP A 97 11.94 -16.34 -0.42
C ASP A 97 13.22 -15.69 -0.97
N LEU A 98 13.95 -14.94 -0.13
CA LEU A 98 15.21 -14.31 -0.53
C LEU A 98 16.40 -14.91 0.22
N TYR A 99 16.41 -14.87 1.55
CA TYR A 99 17.59 -15.29 2.31
C TYR A 99 17.89 -16.79 2.17
N LYS A 100 16.87 -17.64 2.39
CA LYS A 100 17.05 -19.08 2.35
C LYS A 100 17.50 -19.60 0.97
N PRO A 101 16.85 -19.26 -0.16
CA PRO A 101 17.24 -19.82 -1.45
C PRO A 101 18.53 -19.23 -2.02
N TYR A 102 18.87 -17.97 -1.71
CA TYR A 102 19.98 -17.27 -2.39
C TYR A 102 21.23 -17.04 -1.52
N ILE A 103 21.07 -17.03 -0.18
CA ILE A 103 22.17 -16.70 0.74
C ILE A 103 22.60 -17.94 1.54
N ASN A 104 21.65 -18.65 2.15
CA ASN A 104 21.96 -19.82 2.97
C ASN A 104 20.85 -20.88 2.83
N PRO A 105 20.95 -21.79 1.83
CA PRO A 105 19.96 -22.83 1.58
C PRO A 105 19.79 -23.81 2.76
N ASP A 106 20.86 -24.08 3.51
CA ASP A 106 20.89 -25.01 4.63
C ASP A 106 20.58 -24.36 5.97
N ALA A 107 20.07 -23.13 5.96
CA ALA A 107 19.74 -22.39 7.19
C ALA A 107 18.71 -23.14 8.03
N SER A 108 19.03 -23.35 9.30
CA SER A 108 18.10 -23.93 10.27
C SER A 108 16.91 -23.00 10.54
N PRO A 109 15.75 -23.54 10.97
CA PRO A 109 14.58 -22.72 11.33
C PRO A 109 14.89 -21.65 12.37
N GLU A 110 15.76 -21.94 13.33
CA GLU A 110 16.19 -21.00 14.36
C GLU A 110 17.02 -19.86 13.79
N HIS A 111 17.90 -20.17 12.83
CA HIS A 111 18.70 -19.16 12.13
C HIS A 111 17.81 -18.22 11.30
N LEU A 112 16.84 -18.77 10.55
CA LEU A 112 15.88 -17.99 9.79
C LEU A 112 15.05 -17.07 10.69
N LEU A 113 14.66 -17.54 11.89
CA LEU A 113 13.96 -16.71 12.86
C LEU A 113 14.82 -15.54 13.36
N LYS A 114 16.12 -15.77 13.61
CA LYS A 114 17.06 -14.70 14.00
C LYS A 114 17.22 -13.66 12.90
N VAL A 115 17.43 -14.11 11.66
CA VAL A 115 17.53 -13.23 10.50
C VAL A 115 16.26 -12.41 10.33
N GLY A 116 15.08 -13.04 10.45
CA GLY A 116 13.79 -12.35 10.39
C GLY A 116 13.65 -11.26 11.46
N LYS A 117 14.03 -11.57 12.71
CA LYS A 117 14.01 -10.59 13.81
C LYS A 117 14.94 -9.41 13.54
N ILE A 118 16.18 -9.65 13.10
CA ILE A 118 17.12 -8.59 12.77
C ILE A 118 16.58 -7.71 11.66
N PHE A 119 16.07 -8.32 10.59
CA PHE A 119 15.44 -7.58 9.49
C PHE A 119 14.25 -6.75 9.98
N GLY A 120 13.39 -7.31 10.85
CA GLY A 120 12.25 -6.60 11.43
C GLY A 120 12.67 -5.38 12.24
N TRP A 121 13.67 -5.49 13.10
CA TRP A 121 14.21 -4.36 13.86
C TRP A 121 14.82 -3.28 12.95
N THR A 122 15.57 -3.69 11.92
CA THR A 122 16.13 -2.77 10.94
C THR A 122 15.03 -2.03 10.18
N MET A 123 13.99 -2.75 9.76
CA MET A 123 12.82 -2.17 9.08
C MET A 123 12.05 -1.20 9.99
N MET A 124 11.87 -1.56 11.27
CA MET A 124 11.24 -0.70 12.25
C MET A 124 12.04 0.60 12.44
N ALA A 125 13.35 0.51 12.62
CA ALA A 125 14.21 1.67 12.74
C ALA A 125 14.15 2.58 11.50
N PHE A 126 14.13 1.97 10.30
CA PHE A 126 13.95 2.69 9.05
C PHE A 126 12.60 3.42 9.00
N LEU A 127 11.49 2.74 9.34
CA LEU A 127 10.15 3.33 9.35
C LEU A 127 10.03 4.48 10.36
N VAL A 128 10.61 4.34 11.56
CA VAL A 128 10.64 5.43 12.56
C VAL A 128 11.43 6.63 12.04
N THR A 129 12.56 6.40 11.38
CA THR A 129 13.35 7.47 10.78
C THR A 129 12.58 8.17 9.66
N MET A 130 11.92 7.40 8.79
CA MET A 130 11.06 7.95 7.72
C MET A 130 9.89 8.76 8.29
N ALA A 131 9.25 8.28 9.35
CA ALA A 131 8.17 9.00 10.02
C ALA A 131 8.69 10.34 10.60
N TRP A 132 9.84 10.33 11.23
CA TRP A 132 10.45 11.55 11.79
C TRP A 132 10.82 12.56 10.69
N VAL A 133 11.39 12.10 9.58
CA VAL A 133 11.67 12.96 8.42
C VAL A 133 10.37 13.52 7.85
N SER A 134 9.32 12.70 7.69
CA SER A 134 8.01 13.14 7.18
C SER A 134 7.41 14.25 8.05
N ILE A 135 7.49 14.13 9.38
CA ILE A 135 7.03 15.18 10.31
C ILE A 135 7.85 16.48 10.13
N LYS A 136 9.17 16.37 9.98
CA LYS A 136 10.07 17.53 9.82
C LYS A 136 9.88 18.25 8.48
N THR A 137 9.53 17.50 7.43
CA THR A 137 9.32 18.05 6.08
C THR A 137 7.87 18.44 5.83
N GLU A 138 7.00 18.34 6.84
CA GLU A 138 5.56 18.60 6.73
C GLU A 138 4.90 17.85 5.56
N SER A 139 5.40 16.65 5.27
CA SER A 139 4.91 15.83 4.18
C SER A 139 3.53 15.25 4.50
N SER A 140 2.59 15.44 3.60
CA SER A 140 1.23 14.89 3.75
C SER A 140 1.22 13.37 3.72
N ILE A 141 0.43 12.75 4.62
CA ILE A 141 0.15 11.31 4.61
C ILE A 141 -0.48 10.88 3.29
N TRP A 142 -1.29 11.76 2.67
CA TRP A 142 -1.89 11.52 1.36
C TRP A 142 -0.83 11.26 0.28
N LEU A 143 0.28 11.98 0.33
CA LEU A 143 1.41 11.78 -0.60
C LEU A 143 1.99 10.37 -0.49
N LEU A 144 2.19 9.88 0.74
CA LEU A 144 2.71 8.54 1.01
C LEU A 144 1.71 7.46 0.59
N ILE A 145 0.41 7.68 0.81
CA ILE A 145 -0.65 6.76 0.35
C ILE A 145 -0.67 6.70 -1.17
N LYS A 146 -0.61 7.85 -1.85
CA LYS A 146 -0.57 7.93 -3.30
C LYS A 146 0.63 7.18 -3.86
N LEU A 147 1.82 7.41 -3.31
CA LEU A 147 3.04 6.70 -3.69
C LEU A 147 2.87 5.18 -3.57
N LYS A 148 2.39 4.71 -2.42
CA LYS A 148 2.12 3.28 -2.21
C LYS A 148 1.18 2.70 -3.27
N LEU A 149 0.08 3.37 -3.57
CA LEU A 149 -0.90 2.91 -4.55
C LEU A 149 -0.31 2.87 -5.96
N GLU A 150 0.51 3.84 -6.33
CA GLU A 150 1.16 3.90 -7.64
C GLU A 150 2.17 2.76 -7.86
N PHE A 151 2.81 2.27 -6.77
CA PHE A 151 3.63 1.06 -6.85
C PHE A 151 2.78 -0.21 -6.86
N MET A 152 1.75 -0.29 -6.02
CA MET A 152 0.90 -1.48 -5.95
C MET A 152 0.21 -1.77 -7.29
N VAL A 153 -0.19 -0.75 -8.03
CA VAL A 153 -0.87 -0.92 -9.31
C VAL A 153 0.02 -1.58 -10.37
N GLN A 154 1.36 -1.52 -10.23
CA GLN A 154 2.29 -2.19 -11.14
C GLN A 154 2.18 -3.72 -11.11
N ILE A 155 1.56 -4.29 -10.09
CA ILE A 155 1.33 -5.74 -10.00
C ILE A 155 0.06 -6.16 -10.79
N SER A 156 -0.80 -5.20 -11.13
CA SER A 156 -2.07 -5.45 -11.84
C SER A 156 -1.94 -6.28 -13.13
N PRO A 157 -0.97 -6.04 -14.04
CA PRO A 157 -0.84 -6.85 -15.25
C PRO A 157 -0.61 -8.34 -14.98
N VAL A 158 0.13 -8.66 -13.89
CA VAL A 158 0.41 -10.05 -13.50
C VAL A 158 -0.89 -10.78 -13.18
N PHE A 159 -1.76 -10.15 -12.36
CA PHE A 159 -3.03 -10.74 -11.98
C PHE A 159 -4.01 -10.76 -13.14
N LEU A 160 -4.24 -9.64 -13.81
CA LEU A 160 -5.25 -9.56 -14.86
C LEU A 160 -4.86 -10.37 -16.10
N LEU A 161 -3.65 -10.16 -16.64
CA LEU A 161 -3.24 -10.90 -17.83
C LEU A 161 -2.92 -12.36 -17.51
N GLY A 162 -2.40 -12.67 -16.31
CA GLY A 162 -2.11 -14.03 -15.87
C GLY A 162 -3.37 -14.90 -15.71
N LEU A 163 -4.51 -14.32 -15.34
CA LEU A 163 -5.78 -15.03 -15.27
C LEU A 163 -6.35 -15.37 -16.66
N TYR A 164 -6.16 -14.48 -17.64
CA TYR A 164 -6.75 -14.62 -18.97
C TYR A 164 -5.80 -15.26 -20.01
N SER A 165 -4.50 -15.20 -19.80
CA SER A 165 -3.52 -15.67 -20.76
C SER A 165 -2.51 -16.65 -20.15
N LYS A 166 -2.62 -17.92 -20.52
CA LYS A 166 -1.62 -18.95 -20.20
C LYS A 166 -0.27 -18.73 -20.89
N ARG A 167 -0.17 -17.77 -21.82
CA ARG A 167 1.03 -17.48 -22.62
C ARG A 167 1.87 -16.33 -22.07
N LEU A 168 1.54 -15.77 -20.91
CA LEU A 168 2.27 -14.65 -20.35
C LEU A 168 3.66 -15.12 -19.84
N PRO A 169 4.77 -14.71 -20.50
CA PRO A 169 6.11 -15.16 -20.10
C PRO A 169 6.53 -14.45 -18.81
N ALA A 170 7.11 -15.18 -17.87
CA ALA A 170 7.64 -14.63 -16.62
C ALA A 170 8.67 -13.49 -16.85
N LYS A 171 9.49 -13.59 -17.91
CA LYS A 171 10.45 -12.54 -18.28
C LYS A 171 9.77 -11.24 -18.69
N ALA A 172 8.65 -11.30 -19.41
CA ALA A 172 7.89 -10.10 -19.79
C ALA A 172 7.22 -9.46 -18.58
N VAL A 173 6.69 -10.25 -17.65
CA VAL A 173 6.14 -9.78 -16.39
C VAL A 173 7.22 -9.03 -15.59
N LEU A 174 8.37 -9.65 -15.40
CA LEU A 174 9.48 -9.05 -14.66
C LEU A 174 9.95 -7.75 -15.30
N ALA A 175 10.16 -7.76 -16.61
CA ALA A 175 10.56 -6.57 -17.37
C ALA A 175 9.49 -5.46 -17.27
N GLY A 176 8.21 -5.81 -17.38
CA GLY A 176 7.09 -4.89 -17.27
C GLY A 176 7.03 -4.23 -15.90
N VAL A 177 7.08 -5.01 -14.82
CA VAL A 177 7.06 -4.50 -13.44
C VAL A 177 8.27 -3.60 -13.17
N ILE A 178 9.47 -4.01 -13.57
CA ILE A 178 10.69 -3.21 -13.39
C ILE A 178 10.58 -1.90 -14.15
N THR A 179 10.22 -1.94 -15.43
CA THR A 179 10.11 -0.73 -16.26
C THR A 179 9.01 0.20 -15.74
N GLY A 180 7.83 -0.34 -15.40
CA GLY A 180 6.74 0.45 -14.84
C GLY A 180 7.12 1.11 -13.51
N THR A 181 7.82 0.40 -12.65
CA THR A 181 8.35 0.92 -11.38
C THR A 181 9.39 2.02 -11.61
N ILE A 182 10.33 1.83 -12.53
CA ILE A 182 11.36 2.82 -12.86
C ILE A 182 10.72 4.10 -13.40
N ILE A 183 9.77 4.00 -14.32
CA ILE A 183 9.04 5.16 -14.86
C ILE A 183 8.33 5.91 -13.74
N THR A 184 7.59 5.21 -12.88
CA THR A 184 6.90 5.81 -11.74
C THR A 184 7.87 6.52 -10.81
N LEU A 185 8.98 5.88 -10.44
CA LEU A 185 10.03 6.46 -9.59
C LEU A 185 10.69 7.67 -10.25
N THR A 186 11.01 7.60 -11.54
CA THR A 186 11.67 8.70 -12.26
C THR A 186 10.78 9.94 -12.26
N LEU A 187 9.48 9.79 -12.51
CA LEU A 187 8.53 10.89 -12.45
C LEU A 187 8.42 11.48 -11.03
N TRP A 188 8.40 10.63 -10.00
CA TRP A 188 8.36 11.07 -8.60
C TRP A 188 9.64 11.79 -8.16
N ILE A 189 10.80 11.18 -8.40
CA ILE A 189 12.10 11.74 -8.00
C ILE A 189 12.39 13.01 -8.78
N GLY A 190 12.14 13.03 -10.07
CA GLY A 190 12.38 14.21 -10.91
C GLY A 190 11.58 15.43 -10.44
N ALA A 191 10.35 15.23 -9.97
CA ALA A 191 9.55 16.29 -9.37
C ALA A 191 10.04 16.68 -7.96
N ALA A 192 10.50 15.72 -7.17
CA ALA A 192 11.00 15.98 -5.81
C ALA A 192 12.34 16.75 -5.82
N VAL A 193 13.19 16.51 -6.83
CA VAL A 193 14.50 17.18 -7.01
C VAL A 193 14.38 18.49 -7.77
N GLY A 194 13.15 18.87 -8.21
CA GLY A 194 12.92 20.10 -8.96
C GLY A 194 13.41 20.07 -10.41
N PHE A 195 13.62 18.86 -10.97
CA PHE A 195 14.02 18.69 -12.37
C PHE A 195 12.92 19.14 -13.35
N TRP A 196 11.66 19.08 -12.90
CA TRP A 196 10.47 19.60 -13.57
C TRP A 196 9.47 20.11 -12.54
N ASP A 197 8.58 20.97 -12.97
CA ASP A 197 7.53 21.53 -12.13
C ASP A 197 6.68 20.44 -11.45
N ALA A 198 6.18 20.75 -10.27
CA ALA A 198 5.27 19.86 -9.53
C ALA A 198 4.05 19.41 -10.36
N ALA A 199 3.63 20.23 -11.34
CA ALA A 199 2.60 19.89 -12.33
C ALA A 199 3.02 18.71 -13.23
N GLN A 200 4.32 18.53 -13.49
CA GLN A 200 4.85 17.44 -14.33
C GLN A 200 5.04 16.11 -13.58
N ARG A 201 4.76 16.06 -12.26
CA ARG A 201 4.60 14.77 -11.56
C ARG A 201 3.54 13.89 -12.19
N SER A 202 2.59 14.52 -12.85
CA SER A 202 1.50 13.87 -13.56
C SER A 202 1.29 14.57 -14.91
N PRO A 203 2.09 14.21 -15.92
CA PRO A 203 1.86 14.72 -17.27
C PRO A 203 0.40 14.53 -17.66
N PHE A 204 -0.23 15.56 -18.23
CA PHE A 204 -1.66 15.59 -18.57
C PHE A 204 -2.63 15.38 -17.39
N ASN A 205 -2.25 15.71 -16.16
CA ASN A 205 -3.00 15.42 -14.93
C ASN A 205 -3.26 13.91 -14.67
N ILE A 206 -2.45 13.04 -15.29
CA ILE A 206 -2.52 11.59 -15.09
C ILE A 206 -1.40 11.19 -14.12
N SER A 207 -1.71 10.49 -13.03
CA SER A 207 -0.72 10.12 -12.01
C SER A 207 0.44 9.28 -12.56
N ALA A 208 1.62 9.44 -11.96
CA ALA A 208 2.85 8.78 -12.41
C ALA A 208 2.71 7.25 -12.52
N GLY A 209 1.98 6.65 -11.57
CA GLY A 209 1.71 5.21 -11.58
C GLY A 209 0.94 4.72 -12.80
N VAL A 210 0.08 5.55 -13.39
CA VAL A 210 -0.66 5.19 -14.62
C VAL A 210 0.26 5.13 -15.83
N TRP A 211 1.22 6.03 -15.94
CA TRP A 211 2.25 5.98 -16.99
C TRP A 211 3.12 4.74 -16.88
N GLY A 212 3.58 4.44 -15.65
CA GLY A 212 4.30 3.19 -15.37
C GLY A 212 3.47 1.96 -15.72
N LEU A 213 2.18 1.97 -15.34
CA LEU A 213 1.25 0.88 -15.62
C LEU A 213 1.02 0.67 -17.12
N ALA A 214 0.85 1.74 -17.89
CA ALA A 214 0.69 1.67 -19.35
C ALA A 214 1.92 1.01 -20.02
N ALA A 215 3.12 1.40 -19.60
CA ALA A 215 4.36 0.78 -20.09
C ALA A 215 4.44 -0.71 -19.69
N ASN A 216 4.09 -1.04 -18.47
CA ASN A 216 4.07 -2.40 -17.96
C ASN A 216 3.08 -3.28 -18.74
N TYR A 217 1.84 -2.83 -18.94
CA TYR A 217 0.86 -3.54 -19.77
C TYR A 217 1.35 -3.72 -21.20
N THR A 218 1.95 -2.71 -21.79
CA THR A 218 2.50 -2.77 -23.16
C THR A 218 3.56 -3.86 -23.26
N ILE A 219 4.50 -3.92 -22.31
CA ILE A 219 5.55 -4.95 -22.30
C ILE A 219 4.95 -6.35 -22.09
N CYS A 220 4.00 -6.50 -21.19
CA CYS A 220 3.33 -7.79 -20.96
C CYS A 220 2.53 -8.24 -22.18
N LEU A 221 1.79 -7.36 -22.85
CA LEU A 221 1.03 -7.68 -24.06
C LEU A 221 1.94 -8.04 -25.23
N LEU A 222 3.04 -7.30 -25.43
CA LEU A 222 4.06 -7.66 -26.41
C LEU A 222 4.67 -9.03 -26.08
N GLY A 223 4.96 -9.29 -24.80
CA GLY A 223 5.43 -10.61 -24.36
C GLY A 223 4.47 -11.74 -24.71
N ILE A 224 3.17 -11.54 -24.57
CA ILE A 224 2.14 -12.51 -24.97
C ILE A 224 2.11 -12.67 -26.50
N ALA A 225 2.22 -11.56 -27.25
CA ALA A 225 2.16 -11.57 -28.72
C ALA A 225 3.35 -12.32 -29.34
N PHE A 226 4.54 -12.17 -28.75
CA PHE A 226 5.78 -12.82 -29.23
C PHE A 226 6.06 -14.16 -28.55
N ALA A 227 5.23 -14.59 -27.60
CA ALA A 227 5.39 -15.90 -26.96
C ALA A 227 5.13 -17.02 -28.01
N PRO A 228 5.96 -18.06 -28.06
CA PRO A 228 5.71 -19.21 -28.93
C PRO A 228 4.35 -19.81 -28.57
N LYS A 229 3.58 -20.17 -29.61
CA LYS A 229 2.30 -20.88 -29.42
C LYS A 229 2.64 -22.19 -28.71
N THR A 230 2.25 -22.35 -27.48
CA THR A 230 2.25 -23.66 -26.81
C THR A 230 1.31 -24.55 -27.60
N THR A 231 1.85 -25.47 -28.34
CA THR A 231 1.12 -26.63 -28.85
C THR A 231 0.53 -27.33 -27.64
N SER A 232 -0.79 -27.49 -27.66
CA SER A 232 -1.57 -28.20 -26.67
C SER A 232 -1.26 -29.70 -26.73
N GLU A 233 -0.16 -30.10 -26.12
CA GLU A 233 0.16 -31.49 -25.76
C GLU A 233 1.09 -31.39 -24.55
N ASP A 234 0.48 -31.37 -23.36
CA ASP A 234 0.93 -31.97 -22.08
C ASP A 234 -0.10 -31.66 -20.99
#